data_16dc351ffa81e100ff4c146a304e9bd4
#
_entry.id   16dc351ffa81e100ff4c146a304e9bd4
#
_cell.length_a   1.000
_cell.length_b   1.000
_cell.length_c   1.000
_cell.angle_alpha   90.00
_cell.angle_beta   90.00
_cell.angle_gamma   90.00
#
_symmetry.space_group_name_H-M   'P 1'
#
loop_
_entity.id
_entity.type
_entity.pdbx_description
1 polymer ?
#
loop_
_entity_poly.entity_id
_entity_poly.type
_entity_poly.pdbx_seq_one_letter_code
_entity_poly.pdbx_strand_id
1 'polypeptide(L)'
;MEAVMGNLFAGLESLGLNIKDNVDVYEKEKKENQSAGVKKAQVKEIQEEDLLFDKTYTCPVCDHEFKSKMVRTGKAKLVSADTDLRPKYQGIDPLKYDAILCPKCGYASLNRYFNFVMSSQAKMIREKISATYHYVPEGEK
;
A
#
# COMPACT_ATOMS: atom_id res chain seq x y z
N MET A 1 33.37 27.72 34.93
CA MET A 1 32.40 28.33 33.99
C MET A 1 31.37 27.25 33.61
N GLU A 2 30.30 27.19 34.40
CA GLU A 2 29.18 26.25 34.11
C GLU A 2 28.28 26.89 33.07
N ALA A 3 28.14 26.23 31.95
CA ALA A 3 27.20 26.65 30.91
C ALA A 3 25.79 26.30 31.36
N VAL A 4 25.01 27.34 31.72
CA VAL A 4 23.57 27.22 31.96
C VAL A 4 22.91 26.88 30.65
N MET A 5 22.60 25.59 30.44
CA MET A 5 21.70 25.19 29.39
C MET A 5 20.30 25.76 29.67
N GLY A 6 19.93 26.78 28.92
CA GLY A 6 18.62 27.38 28.99
C GLY A 6 17.55 26.31 28.65
N ASN A 7 16.64 26.11 29.59
CA ASN A 7 15.51 25.19 29.40
C ASN A 7 14.65 25.70 28.23
N LEU A 8 14.61 24.95 27.15
CA LEU A 8 13.93 25.31 25.90
C LEU A 8 12.41 25.54 26.08
N PHE A 9 11.88 25.08 27.21
CA PHE A 9 10.46 25.11 27.54
C PHE A 9 10.10 26.09 28.69
N ALA A 10 11.06 26.93 29.11
CA ALA A 10 10.89 27.92 30.20
C ALA A 10 9.91 29.05 29.84
N GLY A 11 8.76 28.80 29.35
CA GLY A 11 7.72 29.77 29.03
C GLY A 11 6.34 29.13 28.93
N LEU A 12 6.29 27.80 28.92
CA LEU A 12 5.03 27.07 28.78
C LEU A 12 4.29 26.86 30.10
N GLU A 13 4.95 27.12 31.23
CA GLU A 13 4.36 27.03 32.55
C GLU A 13 3.24 28.07 32.75
N SER A 14 3.36 29.22 32.11
CA SER A 14 2.32 30.27 32.15
C SER A 14 1.04 29.91 31.42
N LEU A 15 1.09 28.86 30.57
CA LEU A 15 -0.06 28.31 29.84
C LEU A 15 -0.66 27.07 30.52
N GLY A 16 -0.23 26.77 31.77
CA GLY A 16 -0.76 25.66 32.57
C GLY A 16 -0.20 24.27 32.17
N LEU A 17 0.85 24.23 31.39
CA LEU A 17 1.53 22.97 30.98
C LEU A 17 2.69 22.72 31.95
N ASN A 18 2.49 21.84 32.93
CA ASN A 18 3.53 21.36 33.83
C ASN A 18 4.36 20.27 33.17
N ILE A 19 5.41 20.63 32.44
CA ILE A 19 6.37 19.71 31.86
C ILE A 19 7.43 19.43 32.92
N LYS A 20 7.32 18.31 33.62
CA LYS A 20 8.41 17.82 34.49
C LYS A 20 9.58 17.42 33.63
N ASP A 21 10.81 17.70 34.06
CA ASP A 21 12.10 17.59 33.35
C ASP A 21 12.50 16.18 32.83
N ASN A 22 11.58 15.22 32.78
CA ASN A 22 11.80 13.86 32.29
C ASN A 22 10.56 13.36 31.53
N VAL A 23 10.19 14.05 30.47
CA VAL A 23 9.25 13.47 29.51
C VAL A 23 10.07 12.62 28.53
N ASP A 24 10.19 11.34 28.82
CA ASP A 24 10.74 10.38 27.87
C ASP A 24 9.69 10.11 26.78
N VAL A 25 9.80 10.88 25.69
CA VAL A 25 8.85 10.80 24.55
C VAL A 25 8.85 9.42 23.90
N TYR A 26 9.78 8.53 24.28
CA TYR A 26 9.97 7.21 23.71
C TYR A 26 9.69 6.04 24.68
N GLU A 27 9.12 6.30 25.87
CA GLU A 27 8.65 5.20 26.71
C GLU A 27 7.53 4.45 26.03
N LYS A 28 7.88 3.30 25.43
CA LYS A 28 6.94 2.30 24.99
C LYS A 28 6.19 1.79 26.21
N GLU A 29 4.97 2.25 26.43
CA GLU A 29 4.06 1.63 27.39
C GLU A 29 3.95 0.13 27.09
N LYS A 30 4.64 -0.70 27.87
CA LYS A 30 4.34 -2.12 28.00
C LYS A 30 2.99 -2.22 28.72
N LYS A 31 1.91 -2.10 27.98
CA LYS A 31 0.61 -2.56 28.45
C LYS A 31 0.66 -4.08 28.48
N GLU A 32 0.87 -4.64 29.65
CA GLU A 32 0.56 -6.02 29.97
C GLU A 32 -0.94 -6.23 29.75
N ASN A 33 -1.32 -6.66 28.54
CA ASN A 33 -2.65 -7.18 28.29
C ASN A 33 -2.71 -8.60 28.87
N GLN A 34 -3.17 -8.70 30.11
CA GLN A 34 -3.84 -9.90 30.57
C GLN A 34 -5.17 -10.02 29.80
N SER A 35 -5.14 -10.61 28.64
CA SER A 35 -6.34 -11.00 27.92
C SER A 35 -6.60 -12.46 28.13
N ALA A 36 -7.76 -12.71 28.72
CA ALA A 36 -8.45 -13.98 28.84
C ALA A 36 -8.35 -14.82 27.55
N GLY A 37 -8.24 -16.14 27.73
CA GLY A 37 -8.01 -17.13 26.71
C GLY A 37 -8.93 -17.03 25.50
N VAL A 38 -8.43 -16.45 24.42
CA VAL A 38 -8.98 -16.64 23.11
C VAL A 38 -8.40 -17.94 22.57
N LYS A 39 -9.26 -18.95 22.45
CA LYS A 39 -8.97 -20.21 21.75
C LYS A 39 -8.31 -19.85 20.42
N LYS A 40 -7.06 -20.27 20.19
CA LYS A 40 -6.40 -20.24 18.90
C LYS A 40 -7.25 -21.07 17.94
N ALA A 41 -8.17 -20.40 17.24
CA ALA A 41 -8.73 -20.97 16.04
C ALA A 41 -7.56 -21.17 15.09
N GLN A 42 -7.35 -22.40 14.64
CA GLN A 42 -6.38 -22.73 13.60
C GLN A 42 -6.72 -21.86 12.40
N VAL A 43 -5.93 -20.81 12.20
CA VAL A 43 -5.99 -19.99 10.98
C VAL A 43 -5.53 -20.93 9.88
N LYS A 44 -6.48 -21.49 9.11
CA LYS A 44 -6.15 -22.14 7.84
C LYS A 44 -5.37 -21.10 7.05
N GLU A 45 -4.14 -21.42 6.69
CA GLU A 45 -3.37 -20.61 5.76
C GLU A 45 -4.17 -20.52 4.46
N ILE A 46 -4.83 -19.38 4.29
CA ILE A 46 -5.59 -19.10 3.07
C ILE A 46 -4.54 -18.85 2.00
N GLN A 47 -4.50 -19.71 0.99
CA GLN A 47 -3.60 -19.54 -0.13
C GLN A 47 -3.97 -18.23 -0.85
N GLU A 48 -2.95 -17.42 -1.19
CA GLU A 48 -3.16 -16.11 -1.85
C GLU A 48 -3.93 -16.29 -3.18
N GLU A 49 -3.75 -17.42 -3.85
CA GLU A 49 -4.44 -17.78 -5.08
C GLU A 49 -5.96 -17.89 -4.94
N ASP A 50 -6.47 -18.34 -3.79
CA ASP A 50 -7.92 -18.47 -3.53
C ASP A 50 -8.61 -17.10 -3.40
N LEU A 51 -7.82 -16.06 -3.11
CA LEU A 51 -8.29 -14.69 -2.93
C LEU A 51 -8.25 -13.88 -4.21
N LEU A 52 -7.64 -14.42 -5.28
CA LEU A 52 -7.49 -13.79 -6.58
C LEU A 52 -8.49 -14.34 -7.59
N PHE A 53 -8.73 -13.59 -8.64
CA PHE A 53 -9.42 -14.02 -9.84
C PHE A 53 -8.86 -13.30 -11.07
N ASP A 54 -8.95 -13.97 -12.22
CA ASP A 54 -8.53 -13.39 -13.49
C ASP A 54 -9.65 -12.55 -14.07
N LYS A 55 -9.38 -11.28 -14.30
CA LYS A 55 -10.28 -10.34 -14.99
C LYS A 55 -9.72 -10.03 -16.37
N THR A 56 -10.59 -10.08 -17.38
CA THR A 56 -10.24 -9.71 -18.75
C THR A 56 -10.29 -8.19 -18.91
N TYR A 57 -9.26 -7.62 -19.53
CA TYR A 57 -9.13 -6.22 -19.88
C TYR A 57 -8.85 -6.03 -21.35
N THR A 58 -9.40 -4.97 -21.94
CA THR A 58 -9.05 -4.49 -23.27
C THR A 58 -8.21 -3.23 -23.13
N CYS A 59 -7.03 -3.22 -23.70
CA CYS A 59 -6.11 -2.08 -23.60
C CYS A 59 -6.62 -0.88 -24.42
N PRO A 60 -6.79 0.31 -23.86
CA PRO A 60 -7.28 1.48 -24.60
C PRO A 60 -6.24 2.08 -25.56
N VAL A 61 -5.00 1.58 -25.53
CA VAL A 61 -3.90 2.07 -26.39
C VAL A 61 -3.70 1.19 -27.63
N CYS A 62 -3.78 -0.15 -27.50
CA CYS A 62 -3.47 -1.08 -28.59
C CYS A 62 -4.58 -2.11 -28.85
N ASP A 63 -5.73 -1.98 -28.21
CA ASP A 63 -6.92 -2.84 -28.34
C ASP A 63 -6.65 -4.34 -28.07
N HIS A 64 -5.54 -4.64 -27.38
CA HIS A 64 -5.19 -6.02 -27.02
C HIS A 64 -5.98 -6.47 -25.80
N GLU A 65 -6.59 -7.66 -25.89
CA GLU A 65 -7.26 -8.31 -24.77
C GLU A 65 -6.27 -9.18 -24.00
N PHE A 66 -6.27 -9.02 -22.67
CA PHE A 66 -5.44 -9.80 -21.77
C PHE A 66 -6.10 -10.00 -20.43
N LYS A 67 -5.59 -10.94 -19.65
CA LYS A 67 -6.06 -11.21 -18.29
C LYS A 67 -5.09 -10.65 -17.27
N SER A 68 -5.63 -10.05 -16.21
CA SER A 68 -4.85 -9.60 -15.05
C SER A 68 -5.49 -10.10 -13.76
N LYS A 69 -4.67 -10.44 -12.79
CA LYS A 69 -5.12 -10.92 -11.48
C LYS A 69 -5.66 -9.76 -10.65
N MET A 70 -6.80 -9.98 -10.02
CA MET A 70 -7.43 -9.02 -9.11
C MET A 70 -7.86 -9.70 -7.82
N VAL A 71 -7.87 -8.93 -6.73
CA VAL A 71 -8.36 -9.41 -5.45
C VAL A 71 -9.89 -9.45 -5.44
N ARG A 72 -10.46 -10.55 -4.98
CA ARG A 72 -11.91 -10.72 -4.82
C ARG A 72 -12.46 -9.73 -3.81
N THR A 73 -13.54 -9.05 -4.15
CA THR A 73 -14.21 -8.10 -3.27
C THR A 73 -14.55 -8.71 -1.91
N GLY A 74 -14.22 -7.99 -0.83
CA GLY A 74 -14.50 -8.41 0.55
C GLY A 74 -13.53 -9.43 1.13
N LYS A 75 -12.52 -9.88 0.39
CA LYS A 75 -11.48 -10.79 0.92
C LYS A 75 -10.33 -10.06 1.59
N ALA A 76 -9.98 -8.86 1.12
CA ALA A 76 -9.03 -7.98 1.78
C ALA A 76 -9.73 -7.23 2.93
N LYS A 77 -9.40 -7.60 4.17
CA LYS A 77 -9.92 -6.92 5.37
C LYS A 77 -8.86 -5.99 5.90
N LEU A 78 -9.21 -4.71 6.01
CA LEU A 78 -8.36 -3.72 6.68
C LEU A 78 -8.29 -4.05 8.17
N VAL A 79 -7.09 -4.19 8.71
CA VAL A 79 -6.84 -4.48 10.13
C VAL A 79 -6.46 -3.20 10.88
N SER A 80 -5.51 -2.46 10.35
CA SER A 80 -4.97 -1.24 10.97
C SER A 80 -4.28 -0.39 9.92
N ALA A 81 -3.88 0.81 10.29
CA ALA A 81 -2.91 1.60 9.53
C ALA A 81 -1.55 1.56 10.23
N ASP A 82 -0.48 1.70 9.47
CA ASP A 82 0.87 1.88 10.01
C ASP A 82 1.10 3.33 10.44
N THR A 83 2.24 3.62 11.05
CA THR A 83 2.63 4.98 11.48
C THR A 83 2.72 5.96 10.30
N ASP A 84 2.98 5.47 9.09
CA ASP A 84 2.99 6.22 7.83
C ASP A 84 1.63 6.24 7.11
N LEU A 85 0.55 5.86 7.83
CA LEU A 85 -0.83 5.75 7.32
C LEU A 85 -1.02 4.66 6.24
N ARG A 86 -0.03 3.81 6.00
CA ARG A 86 -0.18 2.68 5.08
C ARG A 86 -1.18 1.68 5.65
N PRO A 87 -2.22 1.32 4.88
CA PRO A 87 -3.19 0.33 5.34
C PRO A 87 -2.57 -1.07 5.42
N LYS A 88 -2.81 -1.76 6.53
CA LYS A 88 -2.43 -3.17 6.74
C LYS A 88 -3.65 -4.05 6.54
N TYR A 89 -3.55 -5.02 5.65
CA TYR A 89 -4.63 -5.95 5.34
C TYR A 89 -4.35 -7.34 5.90
N GLN A 90 -5.43 -8.06 6.23
CA GLN A 90 -5.37 -9.46 6.62
C GLN A 90 -5.50 -10.35 5.38
N GLY A 91 -4.57 -11.27 5.21
CA GLY A 91 -4.57 -12.28 4.15
C GLY A 91 -3.88 -11.82 2.88
N ILE A 92 -4.42 -10.81 2.20
CA ILE A 92 -3.89 -10.30 0.94
C ILE A 92 -3.84 -8.78 0.94
N ASP A 93 -2.77 -8.21 0.39
CA ASP A 93 -2.65 -6.77 0.18
C ASP A 93 -3.15 -6.40 -1.22
N PRO A 94 -4.32 -5.72 -1.33
CA PRO A 94 -4.91 -5.39 -2.63
C PRO A 94 -4.08 -4.38 -3.42
N LEU A 95 -3.20 -3.60 -2.76
CA LEU A 95 -2.35 -2.62 -3.43
C LEU A 95 -1.36 -3.26 -4.40
N LYS A 96 -0.96 -4.51 -4.15
CA LYS A 96 -0.07 -5.27 -5.04
C LYS A 96 -0.72 -5.57 -6.41
N TYR A 97 -2.06 -5.67 -6.44
CA TYR A 97 -2.84 -6.08 -7.60
C TYR A 97 -3.65 -4.95 -8.23
N ASP A 98 -3.48 -3.72 -7.77
CA ASP A 98 -4.22 -2.57 -8.30
C ASP A 98 -3.60 -2.01 -9.60
N ALA A 99 -2.33 -2.30 -9.86
CA ALA A 99 -1.66 -1.92 -11.09
C ALA A 99 -1.88 -2.94 -12.21
N ILE A 100 -2.34 -2.48 -13.37
CA ILE A 100 -2.59 -3.28 -14.56
C ILE A 100 -1.58 -2.89 -15.62
N LEU A 101 -0.92 -3.90 -16.22
CA LEU A 101 0.06 -3.73 -17.28
C LEU A 101 -0.42 -4.48 -18.54
N CYS A 102 -0.46 -3.78 -19.66
CA CYS A 102 -0.67 -4.43 -20.96
C CYS A 102 0.61 -5.11 -21.44
N PRO A 103 0.61 -6.45 -21.65
CA PRO A 103 1.81 -7.18 -22.05
C PRO A 103 2.27 -6.83 -23.48
N LYS A 104 1.40 -6.29 -24.32
CA LYS A 104 1.71 -5.97 -25.72
C LYS A 104 2.38 -4.62 -25.90
N CYS A 105 1.84 -3.56 -25.28
CA CYS A 105 2.29 -2.19 -25.51
C CYS A 105 2.98 -1.52 -24.31
N GLY A 106 3.06 -2.21 -23.16
CA GLY A 106 3.69 -1.66 -21.96
C GLY A 106 2.89 -0.56 -21.25
N TYR A 107 1.65 -0.27 -21.70
CA TYR A 107 0.79 0.67 -20.99
C TYR A 107 0.43 0.11 -19.62
N ALA A 108 0.73 0.87 -18.57
CA ALA A 108 0.39 0.52 -17.20
C ALA A 108 -0.38 1.65 -16.53
N SER A 109 -1.38 1.27 -15.75
CA SER A 109 -2.17 2.21 -14.94
C SER A 109 -2.85 1.48 -13.78
N LEU A 110 -3.32 2.23 -12.79
CA LEU A 110 -4.17 1.68 -11.76
C LEU A 110 -5.51 1.22 -12.35
N ASN A 111 -6.07 0.14 -11.83
CA ASN A 111 -7.32 -0.45 -12.29
C ASN A 111 -8.45 0.58 -12.45
N ARG A 112 -8.56 1.52 -11.50
CA ARG A 112 -9.56 2.60 -11.55
C ARG A 112 -9.45 3.47 -12.80
N TYR A 113 -8.25 3.74 -13.26
CA TYR A 113 -7.97 4.69 -14.34
C TYR A 113 -7.58 4.02 -15.67
N PHE A 114 -7.47 2.69 -15.70
CA PHE A 114 -6.95 1.96 -16.85
C PHE A 114 -7.70 2.27 -18.16
N ASN A 115 -9.02 2.43 -18.10
CA ASN A 115 -9.84 2.71 -19.28
C ASN A 115 -9.95 4.20 -19.63
N PHE A 116 -9.45 5.09 -18.76
CA PHE A 116 -9.55 6.53 -18.95
C PHE A 116 -8.29 7.11 -19.57
N VAL A 117 -8.14 6.95 -20.89
CA VAL A 117 -7.00 7.48 -21.65
C VAL A 117 -7.51 8.37 -22.75
N MET A 118 -7.01 9.60 -22.80
CA MET A 118 -7.30 10.53 -23.90
C MET A 118 -6.57 10.11 -25.17
N SER A 119 -7.13 10.42 -26.34
CA SER A 119 -6.52 10.09 -27.63
C SER A 119 -5.10 10.65 -27.79
N SER A 120 -4.83 11.86 -27.28
CA SER A 120 -3.51 12.47 -27.28
C SER A 120 -2.51 11.69 -26.42
N GLN A 121 -2.94 11.21 -25.23
CA GLN A 121 -2.12 10.40 -24.36
C GLN A 121 -1.83 9.02 -24.97
N ALA A 122 -2.84 8.38 -25.58
CA ALA A 122 -2.67 7.10 -26.26
C ALA A 122 -1.63 7.20 -27.40
N LYS A 123 -1.63 8.32 -28.15
CA LYS A 123 -0.63 8.57 -29.17
C LYS A 123 0.78 8.69 -28.61
N MET A 124 0.96 9.48 -27.54
CA MET A 124 2.27 9.63 -26.89
C MET A 124 2.77 8.30 -26.29
N ILE A 125 1.88 7.49 -25.73
CA ILE A 125 2.23 6.17 -25.18
C ILE A 125 2.73 5.25 -26.30
N ARG A 126 2.05 5.23 -27.45
CA ARG A 126 2.47 4.43 -28.61
C ARG A 126 3.85 4.85 -29.10
N GLU A 127 4.11 6.15 -29.18
CA GLU A 127 5.36 6.70 -29.73
C GLU A 127 6.54 6.53 -28.75
N LYS A 128 6.33 6.77 -27.45
CA LYS A 128 7.40 6.84 -26.47
C LYS A 128 7.62 5.56 -25.66
N ILE A 129 6.55 4.83 -25.37
CA ILE A 129 6.60 3.64 -24.51
C ILE A 129 6.55 2.37 -25.35
N SER A 130 5.54 2.22 -26.22
CA SER A 130 5.35 0.97 -26.95
C SER A 130 6.46 0.67 -27.95
N ALA A 131 7.16 1.69 -28.45
CA ALA A 131 8.29 1.54 -29.36
C ALA A 131 9.52 0.87 -28.71
N THR A 132 9.69 1.06 -27.40
CA THR A 132 10.85 0.52 -26.63
C THR A 132 10.48 -0.59 -25.68
N TYR A 133 9.20 -0.88 -25.54
CA TYR A 133 8.72 -1.89 -24.60
C TYR A 133 8.92 -3.31 -25.13
N HIS A 134 9.58 -4.14 -24.33
CA HIS A 134 9.71 -5.57 -24.55
C HIS A 134 9.14 -6.29 -23.33
N TYR A 135 8.13 -7.14 -23.56
CA TYR A 135 7.57 -7.98 -22.50
C TYR A 135 8.55 -9.10 -22.15
N VAL A 136 8.91 -9.14 -20.87
CA VAL A 136 9.67 -10.27 -20.30
C VAL A 136 8.69 -11.12 -19.49
N PRO A 137 8.41 -12.37 -19.89
CA PRO A 137 7.52 -13.24 -19.14
C PRO A 137 8.11 -13.57 -17.75
N GLU A 138 7.23 -13.70 -16.75
CA GLU A 138 7.64 -14.13 -15.42
C GLU A 138 8.19 -15.57 -15.50
N GLY A 139 9.51 -15.74 -15.31
CA GLY A 139 10.19 -17.03 -15.36
C GLY A 139 11.56 -17.01 -16.04
N GLU A 140 11.87 -15.98 -16.82
CA GLU A 140 13.17 -15.80 -17.46
C GLU A 140 14.06 -14.79 -16.69
N LYS A 141 14.26 -15.03 -15.37
CA LYS A 141 15.22 -14.28 -14.55
C LYS A 141 16.36 -15.17 -14.12
#